data_3f9c9951740365317ce9c9cb68175aaf
#
_entry.id   3f9c9951740365317ce9c9cb68175aaf
#
_cell.length_a   1.000
_cell.length_b   1.000
_cell.length_c   1.000
_cell.angle_alpha   90.00
_cell.angle_beta   90.00
_cell.angle_gamma   90.00
#
_symmetry.space_group_name_H-M   'P 1'
#
loop_
_entity.id
_entity.type
_entity.pdbx_description
1 polymer ?
#
loop_
_entity_poly.entity_id
_entity_poly.type
_entity_poly.pdbx_seq_one_letter_code
_entity_poly.pdbx_strand_id
1 'polypeptide(L)'
;MRYQVDFADGWAHDRVVVSVGGREVCRLDDVTTRPATNLARSVDVEVANGSGGPIDLQVEVPDRALRGSHPLTPDRSLVVVNVGADGLAFSSPSGPYGYA
;
A
#
# COMPACT_ATOMS: atom_id res chain seq x y z
N MET A 1 -9.20 4.24 -12.62
CA MET A 1 -9.74 3.57 -11.43
C MET A 1 -8.94 3.95 -10.21
N ARG A 2 -9.60 4.21 -9.10
CA ARG A 2 -8.93 4.65 -7.87
C ARG A 2 -8.81 3.51 -6.88
N TYR A 3 -7.62 3.37 -6.29
CA TYR A 3 -7.36 2.41 -5.22
C TYR A 3 -6.96 3.15 -3.97
N GLN A 4 -7.41 2.65 -2.81
CA GLN A 4 -6.97 3.14 -1.52
C GLN A 4 -5.89 2.19 -1.00
N VAL A 5 -4.76 2.75 -0.60
CA VAL A 5 -3.66 1.98 -0.02
C VAL A 5 -3.49 2.41 1.44
N ASP A 6 -3.70 1.48 2.34
CA ASP A 6 -3.59 1.72 3.77
C ASP A 6 -2.33 1.07 4.31
N PHE A 7 -1.47 1.88 4.89
CA PHE A 7 -0.28 1.42 5.61
C PHE A 7 -0.70 1.25 7.07
N ALA A 8 -0.81 0.01 7.54
CA ALA A 8 -1.42 -0.28 8.83
C ALA A 8 -0.39 -0.62 9.90
N ASP A 9 -0.03 -1.90 10.07
CA ASP A 9 0.82 -2.33 11.17
C ASP A 9 2.32 -2.31 10.85
N GLY A 10 3.14 -2.08 11.88
CA GLY A 10 4.58 -2.27 11.81
C GLY A 10 5.38 -1.08 11.32
N TRP A 11 4.74 0.04 11.08
CA TRP A 11 5.40 1.24 10.57
C TRP A 11 5.96 2.08 11.72
N ALA A 12 7.19 2.58 11.57
CA ALA A 12 7.84 3.39 12.61
C ALA A 12 8.79 4.38 11.95
N HIS A 13 8.33 5.61 11.71
CA HIS A 13 9.09 6.70 11.12
C HIS A 13 9.74 6.32 9.78
N ASP A 14 9.01 5.59 8.97
CA ASP A 14 9.51 5.05 7.72
C ASP A 14 9.29 6.01 6.56
N ARG A 15 10.24 6.01 5.62
CA ARG A 15 10.02 6.56 4.30
C ARG A 15 9.51 5.48 3.38
N VAL A 16 8.52 5.83 2.57
CA VAL A 16 7.87 4.87 1.69
C VAL A 16 7.79 5.45 0.28
N VAL A 17 8.16 4.65 -0.71
CA VAL A 17 7.99 4.98 -2.11
C VAL A 17 6.95 4.05 -2.69
N VAL A 18 5.91 4.63 -3.27
CA VAL A 18 4.80 3.87 -3.87
C VAL A 18 4.87 4.03 -5.38
N SER A 19 4.86 2.90 -6.08
CA SER A 19 4.87 2.86 -7.55
C SER A 19 3.73 2.00 -8.06
N VAL A 20 3.22 2.34 -9.22
CA VAL A 20 2.17 1.59 -9.91
C VAL A 20 2.61 1.37 -11.35
N GLY A 21 2.64 0.11 -11.78
CA GLY A 21 3.06 -0.22 -13.13
C GLY A 21 4.48 0.22 -13.45
N GLY A 22 5.36 0.23 -12.46
CA GLY A 22 6.75 0.65 -12.62
C GLY A 22 6.99 2.15 -12.55
N ARG A 23 5.93 2.94 -12.32
CA ARG A 23 6.05 4.41 -12.21
C ARG A 23 5.81 4.84 -10.78
N GLU A 24 6.71 5.64 -10.23
CA GLU A 24 6.53 6.22 -8.90
C GLU A 24 5.35 7.19 -8.91
N VAL A 25 4.41 6.99 -7.99
CA VAL A 25 3.21 7.84 -7.89
C VAL A 25 3.16 8.63 -6.60
N CYS A 26 3.91 8.21 -5.56
CA CYS A 26 3.82 8.85 -4.25
C CYS A 26 5.07 8.56 -3.43
N ARG A 27 5.49 9.54 -2.62
CA ARG A 27 6.51 9.36 -1.58
C ARG A 27 5.94 9.84 -0.27
N LEU A 28 6.13 9.04 0.76
CA LEU A 28 5.66 9.34 2.10
C LEU A 28 6.83 9.39 3.07
N ASP A 29 6.79 10.35 3.98
CA ASP A 29 7.77 10.47 5.05
C ASP A 29 7.11 10.22 6.39
N ASP A 30 7.89 9.73 7.34
CA ASP A 30 7.47 9.56 8.74
C ASP A 30 6.20 8.71 8.88
N VAL A 31 6.14 7.61 8.14
CA VAL A 31 5.00 6.68 8.22
C VAL A 31 5.11 5.90 9.52
N THR A 32 4.15 6.08 10.42
CA THR A 32 4.19 5.52 11.77
C THR A 32 2.81 5.00 12.15
N THR A 33 2.74 3.74 12.53
CA THR A 33 1.47 3.14 12.99
C THR A 33 1.02 3.79 14.29
N ARG A 34 -0.24 4.24 14.31
CA ARG A 34 -0.85 4.86 15.49
C ARG A 34 -1.59 3.79 16.29
N PRO A 35 -1.27 3.61 17.58
CA PRO A 35 -1.90 2.55 18.38
C PRO A 35 -3.43 2.64 18.46
N ALA A 36 -3.96 3.87 18.45
CA ALA A 36 -5.41 4.07 18.59
C ALA A 36 -6.22 3.54 17.40
N THR A 37 -5.63 3.53 16.19
CA THR A 37 -6.34 3.16 14.97
C THR A 37 -5.72 1.99 14.24
N ASN A 38 -4.52 1.55 14.62
CA ASN A 38 -3.70 0.57 13.89
C ASN A 38 -3.49 0.97 12.43
N LEU A 39 -3.42 2.28 12.18
CA LEU A 39 -3.24 2.83 10.84
C LEU A 39 -2.13 3.88 10.87
N ALA A 40 -1.19 3.77 9.96
CA ALA A 40 -0.12 4.75 9.83
C ALA A 40 -0.48 5.84 8.84
N ARG A 41 -0.94 5.45 7.67
CA ARG A 41 -1.23 6.38 6.59
C ARG A 41 -2.20 5.74 5.61
N SER A 42 -3.02 6.57 4.97
CA SER A 42 -3.90 6.14 3.88
C SER A 42 -3.67 7.04 2.68
N VAL A 43 -3.50 6.46 1.51
CA VAL A 43 -3.31 7.23 0.29
C VAL A 43 -4.20 6.67 -0.81
N ASP A 44 -4.61 7.54 -1.72
CA ASP A 44 -5.34 7.14 -2.93
C ASP A 44 -4.38 7.15 -4.10
N VAL A 45 -4.45 6.10 -4.93
CA VAL A 45 -3.68 6.04 -6.16
C VAL A 45 -4.64 5.88 -7.34
N GLU A 46 -4.37 6.62 -8.41
CA GLU A 46 -5.16 6.56 -9.62
C GLU A 46 -4.45 5.70 -10.65
N VAL A 47 -5.19 4.78 -11.25
CA VAL A 47 -4.66 3.88 -12.26
C VAL A 47 -5.43 4.09 -13.54
N ALA A 48 -4.72 4.31 -14.66
CA ALA A 48 -5.35 4.49 -15.95
C ALA A 48 -6.02 3.20 -16.39
N ASN A 49 -7.24 3.32 -16.90
CA ASN A 49 -7.97 2.20 -17.47
C ASN A 49 -7.48 1.88 -18.87
N GLY A 50 -7.54 0.61 -19.26
CA GLY A 50 -7.56 0.24 -20.65
C GLY A 50 -6.32 -0.37 -21.25
N SER A 51 -5.27 -0.56 -20.51
CA SER A 51 -4.16 -1.34 -21.00
C SER A 51 -4.33 -2.78 -20.50
N GLY A 52 -5.02 -3.60 -21.20
CA GLY A 52 -5.34 -4.96 -20.80
C GLY A 52 -4.17 -5.74 -20.23
N GLY A 53 -4.05 -5.81 -18.92
CA GLY A 53 -3.06 -6.60 -18.23
C GLY A 53 -3.01 -6.20 -16.76
N PRO A 54 -2.54 -7.09 -15.89
CA PRO A 54 -2.44 -6.78 -14.48
C PRO A 54 -1.42 -5.67 -14.25
N ILE A 55 -1.77 -4.75 -13.36
CA ILE A 55 -0.90 -3.67 -12.93
C ILE A 55 -0.50 -3.95 -11.49
N ASP A 56 0.78 -3.88 -11.18
CA ASP A 56 1.28 -4.14 -9.85
C ASP A 56 1.46 -2.84 -9.08
N LEU A 57 1.04 -2.87 -7.83
CA LEU A 57 1.42 -1.90 -6.82
C LEU A 57 2.77 -2.32 -6.25
N GLN A 58 3.72 -1.41 -6.20
CA GLN A 58 5.03 -1.65 -5.61
C GLN A 58 5.24 -0.71 -4.45
N VAL A 59 5.77 -1.24 -3.36
CA VAL A 59 6.08 -0.47 -2.16
C VAL A 59 7.53 -0.73 -1.80
N GLU A 60 8.28 0.35 -1.60
CA GLU A 60 9.67 0.27 -1.14
C GLU A 60 9.83 1.06 0.15
N VAL A 61 10.61 0.51 1.06
CA VAL A 61 11.02 1.15 2.30
C VAL A 61 12.54 1.20 2.30
N PRO A 62 13.15 2.25 1.68
CA PRO A 62 14.60 2.27 1.45
C PRO A 62 15.43 2.15 2.72
N ASP A 63 14.97 2.77 3.81
CA ASP A 63 15.74 2.77 5.07
C ASP A 63 15.79 1.41 5.74
N ARG A 64 14.91 0.49 5.36
CA ARG A 64 14.89 -0.89 5.86
C ARG A 64 15.29 -1.91 4.80
N ALA A 65 15.61 -1.45 3.59
CA ALA A 65 15.87 -2.32 2.44
C ALA A 65 14.72 -3.30 2.17
N LEU A 66 13.47 -2.86 2.37
CA LEU A 66 12.28 -3.66 2.11
C LEU A 66 11.66 -3.26 0.79
N ARG A 67 11.12 -4.25 0.09
CA ARG A 67 10.42 -4.04 -1.17
C ARG A 67 9.40 -5.16 -1.35
N GLY A 68 8.23 -4.81 -1.91
CA GLY A 68 7.22 -5.79 -2.24
C GLY A 68 6.31 -5.30 -3.33
N SER A 69 5.55 -6.22 -3.90
CA SER A 69 4.56 -5.90 -4.93
C SER A 69 3.29 -6.70 -4.73
N HIS A 70 2.18 -6.16 -5.25
CA HIS A 70 0.87 -6.77 -5.12
C HIS A 70 0.04 -6.43 -6.36
N PRO A 71 -0.62 -7.40 -6.99
CA PRO A 71 -1.43 -7.10 -8.17
C PRO A 71 -2.67 -6.32 -7.79
N LEU A 72 -2.98 -5.29 -8.57
CA LEU A 72 -4.20 -4.51 -8.41
C LEU A 72 -5.30 -5.13 -9.26
N THR A 73 -6.44 -5.41 -8.63
CA THR A 73 -7.59 -6.02 -9.31
C THR A 73 -8.79 -5.07 -9.24
N PRO A 74 -9.59 -4.96 -10.31
CA PRO A 74 -10.69 -4.00 -10.35
C PRO A 74 -11.78 -4.21 -9.31
N ASP A 75 -11.93 -5.43 -8.81
CA ASP A 75 -12.94 -5.78 -7.82
C ASP A 75 -12.50 -5.53 -6.38
N ARG A 76 -11.24 -5.14 -6.16
CA ARG A 76 -10.69 -4.92 -4.82
C ARG A 76 -9.93 -3.61 -4.78
N SER A 77 -10.63 -2.55 -4.42
CA SER A 77 -10.09 -1.20 -4.45
C SER A 77 -9.32 -0.80 -3.18
N LEU A 78 -9.28 -1.67 -2.18
CA LEU A 78 -8.52 -1.44 -0.96
C LEU A 78 -7.33 -2.41 -0.90
N VAL A 79 -6.14 -1.86 -0.66
CA VAL A 79 -4.94 -2.66 -0.39
C VAL A 79 -4.40 -2.24 0.96
N VAL A 80 -4.13 -3.22 1.82
CA VAL A 80 -3.55 -2.99 3.13
C VAL A 80 -2.11 -3.49 3.13
N VAL A 81 -1.19 -2.66 3.58
CA VAL A 81 0.24 -2.95 3.62
C VAL A 81 0.74 -2.90 5.05
N ASN A 82 1.29 -4.00 5.51
CA ASN A 82 1.86 -4.12 6.85
C ASN A 82 3.35 -4.46 6.77
N VAL A 83 4.10 -4.08 7.80
CA VAL A 83 5.48 -4.52 7.96
C VAL A 83 5.50 -5.61 9.01
N GLY A 84 5.93 -6.80 8.61
CA GLY A 84 6.09 -7.95 9.50
C GLY A 84 7.55 -8.33 9.69
N ALA A 85 7.76 -9.42 10.42
CA ALA A 85 9.11 -9.93 10.68
C ALA A 85 9.85 -10.34 9.41
N ASP A 86 9.10 -10.81 8.40
CA ASP A 86 9.66 -11.29 7.14
C ASP A 86 9.63 -10.26 6.01
N GLY A 87 9.19 -9.04 6.29
CA GLY A 87 9.11 -7.97 5.29
C GLY A 87 7.70 -7.43 5.13
N LEU A 88 7.39 -6.95 3.93
CA LEU A 88 6.09 -6.36 3.64
C LEU A 88 5.04 -7.44 3.39
N ALA A 89 3.85 -7.24 3.96
CA ALA A 89 2.70 -8.10 3.77
C ALA A 89 1.56 -7.29 3.15
N PHE A 90 0.98 -7.80 2.08
CA PHE A 90 -0.11 -7.17 1.35
C PHE A 90 -1.38 -7.97 1.50
N SER A 91 -2.52 -7.27 1.62
CA SER A 91 -3.82 -7.90 1.55
C SER A 91 -4.80 -7.00 0.80
N SER A 92 -5.75 -7.61 0.12
CA SER A 92 -6.82 -6.91 -0.60
C SER A 92 -8.14 -7.48 -0.13
N PRO A 93 -8.68 -6.99 0.99
CA PRO A 93 -9.93 -7.49 1.50
C PRO A 93 -11.08 -7.23 0.52
N SER A 94 -12.04 -8.15 0.47
CA SER A 94 -13.24 -8.00 -0.35
C SER A 94 -14.41 -7.56 0.52
N GLY A 95 -15.22 -6.65 -0.01
CA GLY A 95 -16.44 -6.18 0.65
C GLY A 95 -16.26 -4.84 1.36
N PRO A 96 -17.32 -4.34 2.00
CA PRO A 96 -17.25 -3.09 2.73
C PRO A 96 -16.37 -3.26 3.96
N TYR A 97 -15.38 -2.40 4.10
CA TYR A 97 -14.47 -2.41 5.22
C TYR A 97 -14.61 -1.16 6.05
N GLY A 98 -14.92 -1.39 7.31
CA GLY A 98 -14.54 -0.44 8.30
C GLY A 98 -13.43 -1.05 9.13
N TYR A 99 -12.45 -0.29 9.50
CA TYR A 99 -11.58 -0.67 10.60
C TYR A 99 -12.38 -0.52 11.86
N ALA A 100 -12.69 -1.63 12.45
CA ALA A 100 -13.38 -1.59 13.72
C ALA A 100 -12.45 -1.19 14.83
#